data_ea92bdf0bb08285c0b8199ab3c76cf11
#
_entry.id   ea92bdf0bb08285c0b8199ab3c76cf11
#
_cell.length_a   1.000
_cell.length_b   1.000
_cell.length_c   1.000
_cell.angle_alpha   90.00
_cell.angle_beta   90.00
_cell.angle_gamma   90.00
#
_symmetry.space_group_name_H-M   'P 1'
#
loop_
_entity.id
_entity.type
_entity.pdbx_description
1 polymer ?
#
loop_
_entity_poly.entity_id
_entity_poly.type
_entity_poly.pdbx_seq_one_letter_code
_entity_poly.pdbx_strand_id
1 'polypeptide(L)'
;MARKGGKSLFSLSTLLASFFGAAMIAGAFAYFNYKFSEYKFINFKEFVYYEKNDLFTPSADEYIVIFYSSREKGTMDKLANLDLHLPILAIDYYNRVRKNTKTTIFLRSGTNTSLKFIQRFNIYNSPSMFFIKRTKDSLYKQNSMIRKLDNLDELQEKKL
;
A
#
# COMPACT_ATOMS: atom_id res chain seq x y z
N MET A 1 69.86 -0.64 23.34
CA MET A 1 68.59 0.09 23.34
C MET A 1 67.51 -0.88 22.89
N ALA A 2 66.66 -1.38 23.81
CA ALA A 2 65.57 -2.29 23.48
C ALA A 2 64.31 -1.47 23.06
N ARG A 3 63.85 -1.62 21.81
CA ARG A 3 62.58 -1.06 21.35
C ARG A 3 61.44 -1.75 22.12
N LYS A 4 60.78 -1.05 23.02
CA LYS A 4 59.51 -1.48 23.59
C LYS A 4 58.50 -1.59 22.45
N GLY A 5 58.11 -2.83 22.10
CA GLY A 5 57.00 -3.07 21.18
C GLY A 5 55.72 -2.47 21.75
N GLY A 6 55.16 -1.50 21.04
CA GLY A 6 53.88 -0.91 21.41
C GLY A 6 52.82 -2.02 21.41
N LYS A 7 52.17 -2.24 22.56
CA LYS A 7 51.01 -3.12 22.65
C LYS A 7 49.92 -2.53 21.74
N SER A 8 49.46 -3.27 20.76
CA SER A 8 48.29 -2.84 19.96
C SER A 8 47.12 -2.65 20.92
N LEU A 9 46.50 -1.49 20.88
CA LEU A 9 45.39 -1.11 21.76
C LEU A 9 44.15 -2.04 21.58
N PHE A 10 44.05 -2.69 20.44
CA PHE A 10 42.98 -3.62 20.15
C PHE A 10 43.52 -4.93 19.57
N SER A 11 42.94 -6.06 19.99
CA SER A 11 43.24 -7.35 19.39
C SER A 11 42.58 -7.46 18.01
N LEU A 12 43.17 -8.24 17.10
CA LEU A 12 42.59 -8.48 15.76
C LEU A 12 41.17 -9.07 15.87
N SER A 13 40.95 -9.93 16.87
CA SER A 13 39.61 -10.51 17.13
C SER A 13 38.59 -9.45 17.52
N THR A 14 38.95 -8.45 18.31
CA THR A 14 38.07 -7.33 18.67
C THR A 14 37.70 -6.48 17.46
N LEU A 15 38.66 -6.20 16.57
CA LEU A 15 38.43 -5.47 15.34
C LEU A 15 37.50 -6.22 14.40
N LEU A 16 37.73 -7.53 14.21
CA LEU A 16 36.87 -8.39 13.39
C LEU A 16 35.45 -8.47 13.96
N ALA A 17 35.32 -8.69 15.30
CA ALA A 17 34.00 -8.74 15.93
C ALA A 17 33.21 -7.42 15.75
N SER A 18 33.89 -6.28 15.90
CA SER A 18 33.28 -4.96 15.68
C SER A 18 32.84 -4.76 14.23
N PHE A 19 33.66 -5.19 13.27
CA PHE A 19 33.34 -5.10 11.84
C PHE A 19 32.12 -5.97 11.48
N PHE A 20 32.11 -7.23 11.93
CA PHE A 20 30.96 -8.12 11.68
C PHE A 20 29.70 -7.62 12.39
N GLY A 21 29.80 -7.10 13.61
CA GLY A 21 28.67 -6.49 14.30
C GLY A 21 28.09 -5.29 13.54
N ALA A 22 28.94 -4.39 13.06
CA ALA A 22 28.53 -3.25 12.26
C ALA A 22 27.89 -3.69 10.92
N ALA A 23 28.46 -4.68 10.24
CA ALA A 23 27.94 -5.22 8.99
C ALA A 23 26.55 -5.87 9.18
N MET A 24 26.37 -6.62 10.27
CA MET A 24 25.05 -7.21 10.60
C MET A 24 23.98 -6.13 10.86
N ILE A 25 24.33 -5.08 11.61
CA ILE A 25 23.42 -3.97 11.88
C ILE A 25 23.06 -3.26 10.56
N ALA A 26 24.05 -2.92 9.73
CA ALA A 26 23.82 -2.30 8.43
C ALA A 26 22.96 -3.16 7.51
N GLY A 27 23.20 -4.48 7.47
CA GLY A 27 22.40 -5.45 6.72
C GLY A 27 20.96 -5.53 7.21
N ALA A 28 20.75 -5.53 8.54
CA ALA A 28 19.42 -5.50 9.12
C ALA A 28 18.66 -4.21 8.76
N PHE A 29 19.32 -3.05 8.87
CA PHE A 29 18.71 -1.76 8.44
C PHE A 29 18.37 -1.74 6.94
N ALA A 30 19.25 -2.22 6.08
CA ALA A 30 19.00 -2.31 4.65
C ALA A 30 17.80 -3.23 4.34
N TYR A 31 17.74 -4.39 5.00
CA TYR A 31 16.63 -5.33 4.87
C TYR A 31 15.31 -4.72 5.34
N PHE A 32 15.27 -4.09 6.50
CA PHE A 32 14.06 -3.43 7.00
C PHE A 32 13.62 -2.27 6.10
N ASN A 33 14.56 -1.43 5.65
CA ASN A 33 14.23 -0.36 4.70
C ASN A 33 13.63 -0.90 3.39
N TYR A 34 14.20 -1.99 2.86
CA TYR A 34 13.65 -2.67 1.70
C TYR A 34 12.23 -3.17 1.96
N LYS A 35 12.02 -3.89 3.06
CA LYS A 35 10.70 -4.38 3.47
C LYS A 35 9.68 -3.25 3.67
N PHE A 36 10.07 -2.19 4.38
CA PHE A 36 9.19 -1.02 4.57
C PHE A 36 8.87 -0.30 3.26
N SER A 37 9.78 -0.28 2.30
CA SER A 37 9.49 0.32 0.98
C SER A 37 8.41 -0.44 0.22
N GLU A 38 8.31 -1.77 0.36
CA GLU A 38 7.26 -2.58 -0.25
C GLU A 38 5.86 -2.23 0.26
N TYR A 39 5.71 -1.77 1.51
CA TYR A 39 4.41 -1.46 2.13
C TYR A 39 3.63 -0.31 1.46
N LYS A 40 4.26 0.44 0.57
CA LYS A 40 3.62 1.56 -0.14
C LYS A 40 3.30 1.25 -1.60
N PHE A 41 3.56 0.02 -2.07
CA PHE A 41 3.36 -0.35 -3.46
C PHE A 41 2.30 -1.44 -3.60
N ILE A 42 1.54 -1.37 -4.67
CA ILE A 42 0.66 -2.43 -5.13
C ILE A 42 1.01 -2.80 -6.57
N ASN A 43 1.27 -4.08 -6.80
CA ASN A 43 1.43 -4.63 -8.13
C ASN A 43 0.16 -5.39 -8.50
N PHE A 44 -0.61 -4.88 -9.45
CA PHE A 44 -1.87 -5.52 -9.87
C PHE A 44 -1.69 -6.85 -10.61
N LYS A 45 -0.46 -7.26 -10.93
CA LYS A 45 -0.17 -8.63 -11.38
C LYS A 45 -0.14 -9.64 -10.22
N GLU A 46 0.24 -9.18 -9.03
CA GLU A 46 0.32 -10.00 -7.80
C GLU A 46 -0.94 -9.90 -6.97
N PHE A 47 -1.50 -8.69 -6.87
CA PHE A 47 -2.78 -8.39 -6.25
C PHE A 47 -3.88 -8.55 -7.27
N VAL A 48 -4.36 -9.77 -7.42
CA VAL A 48 -5.38 -10.11 -8.41
C VAL A 48 -6.74 -9.58 -7.98
N TYR A 49 -7.26 -8.66 -8.76
CA TYR A 49 -8.61 -8.12 -8.64
C TYR A 49 -9.43 -8.45 -9.88
N TYR A 50 -10.72 -8.58 -9.69
CA TYR A 50 -11.68 -8.83 -10.74
C TYR A 50 -12.63 -7.65 -10.87
N GLU A 51 -12.80 -7.22 -12.10
CA GLU A 51 -13.83 -6.27 -12.54
C GLU A 51 -14.93 -7.05 -13.25
N LYS A 52 -16.13 -7.12 -12.66
CA LYS A 52 -17.18 -8.05 -13.11
C LYS A 52 -16.69 -9.50 -13.07
N ASN A 53 -16.40 -10.11 -14.22
CA ASN A 53 -15.89 -11.47 -14.37
C ASN A 53 -14.48 -11.54 -14.95
N ASP A 54 -13.91 -10.39 -15.34
CA ASP A 54 -12.60 -10.30 -15.96
C ASP A 54 -11.53 -9.83 -14.97
N LEU A 55 -10.28 -10.13 -15.28
CA LEU A 55 -9.16 -9.60 -14.51
C LEU A 55 -9.06 -8.09 -14.70
N PHE A 56 -9.03 -7.37 -13.59
CA PHE A 56 -8.80 -5.93 -13.62
C PHE A 56 -7.37 -5.62 -14.06
N THR A 57 -7.27 -4.83 -15.12
CA THR A 57 -6.01 -4.29 -15.62
C THR A 57 -6.06 -2.76 -15.53
N PRO A 58 -5.22 -2.13 -14.69
CA PRO A 58 -5.25 -0.70 -14.52
C PRO A 58 -4.79 0.02 -15.80
N SER A 59 -5.55 1.02 -16.25
CA SER A 59 -5.29 1.82 -17.46
C SER A 59 -4.86 3.25 -17.14
N ALA A 60 -5.40 3.87 -16.07
CA ALA A 60 -5.08 5.25 -15.70
C ALA A 60 -3.75 5.36 -14.93
N ASP A 61 -3.13 6.53 -14.96
CA ASP A 61 -1.88 6.79 -14.25
C ASP A 61 -2.07 7.04 -12.75
N GLU A 62 -3.23 7.55 -12.37
CA GLU A 62 -3.59 7.80 -10.98
C GLU A 62 -4.99 7.29 -10.70
N TYR A 63 -5.19 6.77 -9.48
CA TYR A 63 -6.48 6.33 -8.98
C TYR A 63 -6.69 6.81 -7.56
N ILE A 64 -7.96 7.02 -7.24
CA ILE A 64 -8.42 7.12 -5.87
C ILE A 64 -8.83 5.71 -5.43
N VAL A 65 -8.20 5.19 -4.39
CA VAL A 65 -8.58 3.92 -3.79
C VAL A 65 -9.50 4.21 -2.62
N ILE A 66 -10.67 3.61 -2.63
CA ILE A 66 -11.62 3.65 -1.52
C ILE A 66 -11.87 2.22 -1.04
N PHE A 67 -11.40 1.94 0.17
CA PHE A 67 -11.66 0.69 0.86
C PHE A 67 -12.89 0.87 1.74
N TYR A 68 -13.91 0.04 1.56
CA TYR A 68 -15.20 0.21 2.22
C TYR A 68 -15.84 -1.11 2.62
N SER A 69 -16.92 -1.03 3.41
CA SER A 69 -17.75 -2.16 3.81
C SER A 69 -19.13 -2.05 3.17
N SER A 70 -19.50 -3.02 2.35
CA SER A 70 -20.83 -3.09 1.76
C SER A 70 -21.96 -3.41 2.75
N ARG A 71 -21.62 -3.71 4.02
CA ARG A 71 -22.62 -3.88 5.10
C ARG A 71 -23.12 -2.55 5.63
N GLU A 72 -22.39 -1.46 5.42
CA GLU A 72 -22.84 -0.13 5.78
C GLU A 72 -23.91 0.33 4.77
N LYS A 73 -25.09 0.65 5.30
CA LYS A 73 -26.24 1.06 4.48
C LYS A 73 -25.92 2.32 3.67
N GLY A 74 -26.24 2.30 2.38
CA GLY A 74 -26.07 3.44 1.49
C GLY A 74 -24.65 3.71 0.98
N THR A 75 -23.61 3.10 1.56
CA THR A 75 -22.21 3.30 1.16
C THR A 75 -21.98 2.99 -0.32
N MET A 76 -22.54 1.88 -0.81
CA MET A 76 -22.40 1.49 -2.20
C MET A 76 -23.08 2.47 -3.16
N ASP A 77 -24.23 3.02 -2.78
CA ASP A 77 -24.98 3.97 -3.62
C ASP A 77 -24.28 5.33 -3.64
N LYS A 78 -23.76 5.77 -2.50
CA LYS A 78 -22.94 6.97 -2.43
C LYS A 78 -21.69 6.85 -3.30
N LEU A 79 -20.97 5.73 -3.23
CA LEU A 79 -19.79 5.47 -4.07
C LEU A 79 -20.12 5.48 -5.56
N ALA A 80 -21.29 4.94 -5.95
CA ALA A 80 -21.72 4.91 -7.33
C ALA A 80 -22.04 6.30 -7.90
N ASN A 81 -22.45 7.22 -7.04
CA ASN A 81 -22.83 8.59 -7.41
C ASN A 81 -21.66 9.59 -7.24
N LEU A 82 -20.49 9.14 -6.80
CA LEU A 82 -19.31 10.00 -6.74
C LEU A 82 -18.83 10.35 -8.14
N ASP A 83 -18.69 11.64 -8.40
CA ASP A 83 -18.10 12.16 -9.64
C ASP A 83 -16.85 12.97 -9.28
N LEU A 84 -15.70 12.31 -9.33
CA LEU A 84 -14.39 12.90 -9.04
C LEU A 84 -13.56 12.97 -10.31
N HIS A 85 -12.55 13.83 -10.33
CA HIS A 85 -11.67 14.03 -11.50
C HIS A 85 -10.83 12.79 -11.84
N LEU A 86 -10.55 11.94 -10.85
CA LEU A 86 -9.77 10.71 -11.02
C LEU A 86 -10.68 9.49 -10.93
N PRO A 87 -10.37 8.42 -11.67
CA PRO A 87 -11.09 7.16 -11.54
C PRO A 87 -10.92 6.57 -10.14
N ILE A 88 -12.01 6.01 -9.63
CA ILE A 88 -12.10 5.45 -8.28
C ILE A 88 -12.01 3.92 -8.37
N LEU A 89 -11.11 3.33 -7.60
CA LEU A 89 -11.07 1.90 -7.32
C LEU A 89 -11.78 1.64 -5.99
N ALA A 90 -13.00 1.14 -6.05
CA ALA A 90 -13.80 0.83 -4.87
C ALA A 90 -13.57 -0.65 -4.51
N ILE A 91 -12.91 -0.90 -3.38
CA ILE A 91 -12.57 -2.23 -2.88
C ILE A 91 -13.45 -2.54 -1.68
N ASP A 92 -14.34 -3.52 -1.85
CA ASP A 92 -15.24 -3.96 -0.77
C ASP A 92 -14.59 -5.03 0.11
N TYR A 93 -14.63 -4.83 1.42
CA TYR A 93 -14.19 -5.81 2.39
C TYR A 93 -14.92 -7.17 2.24
N TYR A 94 -16.21 -7.13 1.89
CA TYR A 94 -17.05 -8.33 1.73
C TYR A 94 -17.15 -8.83 0.29
N ASN A 95 -16.44 -8.22 -0.64
CA ASN A 95 -16.37 -8.65 -2.05
C ASN A 95 -17.73 -8.76 -2.76
N ARG A 96 -18.71 -7.91 -2.42
CA ARG A 96 -20.00 -7.90 -3.10
C ARG A 96 -19.88 -7.39 -4.54
N VAL A 97 -20.64 -8.03 -5.40
CA VAL A 97 -20.68 -7.68 -6.83
C VAL A 97 -21.49 -6.41 -7.02
N ARG A 98 -20.95 -5.43 -7.74
CA ARG A 98 -21.66 -4.26 -8.23
C ARG A 98 -21.22 -3.91 -9.65
N LYS A 99 -22.12 -3.28 -10.41
CA LYS A 99 -21.79 -2.74 -11.73
C LYS A 99 -20.98 -1.47 -11.57
N ASN A 100 -19.94 -1.33 -12.40
CA ASN A 100 -19.17 -0.10 -12.50
C ASN A 100 -20.04 1.07 -12.95
N THR A 101 -19.62 2.26 -12.55
CA THR A 101 -20.16 3.51 -13.05
C THR A 101 -19.15 4.18 -14.00
N LYS A 102 -19.40 5.41 -14.42
CA LYS A 102 -18.49 6.15 -15.29
C LYS A 102 -17.14 6.43 -14.62
N THR A 103 -17.14 6.70 -13.33
CA THR A 103 -15.97 7.12 -12.55
C THR A 103 -15.52 6.06 -11.53
N THR A 104 -16.39 5.16 -11.11
CA THR A 104 -16.10 4.17 -10.06
C THR A 104 -16.07 2.76 -10.62
N ILE A 105 -14.93 2.11 -10.40
CA ILE A 105 -14.67 0.70 -10.73
C ILE A 105 -14.75 -0.11 -9.44
N PHE A 106 -15.74 -1.01 -9.36
CA PHE A 106 -15.96 -1.88 -8.21
C PHE A 106 -15.13 -3.15 -8.37
N LEU A 107 -14.13 -3.31 -7.51
CA LEU A 107 -13.18 -4.41 -7.55
C LEU A 107 -13.53 -5.49 -6.52
N ARG A 108 -13.35 -6.74 -6.93
CA ARG A 108 -13.45 -7.92 -6.07
C ARG A 108 -12.12 -8.66 -6.05
N SER A 109 -11.86 -9.36 -4.96
CA SER A 109 -10.67 -10.21 -4.85
C SER A 109 -10.96 -11.43 -3.99
N GLY A 110 -10.01 -12.36 -3.93
CA GLY A 110 -10.05 -13.42 -2.93
C GLY A 110 -9.71 -12.86 -1.53
N THR A 111 -10.17 -13.54 -0.49
CA THR A 111 -9.93 -13.17 0.92
C THR A 111 -8.45 -12.92 1.20
N ASN A 112 -7.56 -13.76 0.68
CA ASN A 112 -6.12 -13.60 0.87
C ASN A 112 -5.58 -12.31 0.25
N THR A 113 -6.07 -11.92 -0.94
CA THR A 113 -5.69 -10.65 -1.59
C THR A 113 -6.19 -9.46 -0.79
N SER A 114 -7.44 -9.51 -0.30
CA SER A 114 -8.00 -8.46 0.56
C SER A 114 -7.20 -8.28 1.84
N LEU A 115 -6.85 -9.38 2.52
CA LEU A 115 -6.04 -9.33 3.75
C LEU A 115 -4.63 -8.78 3.49
N LYS A 116 -3.98 -9.24 2.42
CA LYS A 116 -2.66 -8.70 2.01
C LYS A 116 -2.74 -7.21 1.71
N PHE A 117 -3.83 -6.75 1.08
CA PHE A 117 -4.05 -5.34 0.76
C PHE A 117 -4.19 -4.50 2.04
N ILE A 118 -5.04 -4.94 2.98
CA ILE A 118 -5.23 -4.29 4.28
C ILE A 118 -3.90 -4.16 5.03
N GLN A 119 -3.12 -5.26 5.09
CA GLN A 119 -1.80 -5.26 5.74
C GLN A 119 -0.79 -4.36 5.02
N ARG A 120 -0.76 -4.41 3.68
CA ARG A 120 0.17 -3.64 2.85
C ARG A 120 0.03 -2.14 3.05
N PHE A 121 -1.19 -1.68 3.18
CA PHE A 121 -1.51 -0.25 3.32
C PHE A 121 -1.86 0.17 4.75
N ASN A 122 -1.78 -0.74 5.74
CA ASN A 122 -2.14 -0.46 7.13
C ASN A 122 -3.55 0.16 7.26
N ILE A 123 -4.55 -0.48 6.65
CA ILE A 123 -5.92 -0.02 6.69
C ILE A 123 -6.58 -0.53 7.97
N TYR A 124 -6.91 0.36 8.90
CA TYR A 124 -7.53 0.01 10.18
C TYR A 124 -9.01 0.40 10.27
N ASN A 125 -9.48 1.25 9.35
CA ASN A 125 -10.83 1.79 9.37
C ASN A 125 -11.51 1.62 8.02
N SER A 126 -12.83 1.59 8.03
CA SER A 126 -13.70 1.60 6.85
C SER A 126 -14.80 2.64 7.06
N PRO A 127 -15.09 3.50 6.09
CA PRO A 127 -14.38 3.67 4.83
C PRO A 127 -13.05 4.41 4.96
N SER A 128 -12.08 4.03 4.14
CA SER A 128 -10.77 4.68 4.06
C SER A 128 -10.40 5.01 2.62
N MET A 129 -9.70 6.11 2.42
CA MET A 129 -9.32 6.63 1.11
C MET A 129 -7.85 6.98 1.05
N PHE A 130 -7.23 6.73 -0.11
CA PHE A 130 -5.89 7.22 -0.45
C PHE A 130 -5.69 7.22 -1.97
N PHE A 131 -4.65 7.92 -2.42
CA PHE A 131 -4.28 7.98 -3.82
C PHE A 131 -3.15 7.01 -4.13
N ILE A 132 -3.21 6.43 -5.33
CA ILE A 132 -2.11 5.66 -5.88
C ILE A 132 -1.73 6.23 -7.24
N LYS A 133 -0.44 6.23 -7.52
CA LYS A 133 0.13 6.70 -8.77
C LYS A 133 0.98 5.62 -9.41
N ARG A 134 0.84 5.46 -10.74
CA ARG A 134 1.62 4.50 -11.52
C ARG A 134 3.11 4.84 -11.43
N THR A 135 3.91 3.82 -11.14
CA THR A 135 5.36 3.92 -11.15
C THR A 135 5.94 3.21 -12.37
N LYS A 136 5.40 2.01 -12.69
CA LYS A 136 5.82 1.23 -13.84
C LYS A 136 4.76 0.16 -14.14
N ASP A 137 4.34 0.02 -15.40
CA ASP A 137 3.37 -0.99 -15.85
C ASP A 137 2.15 -1.12 -14.92
N SER A 138 2.06 -2.25 -14.21
CA SER A 138 1.00 -2.54 -13.24
C SER A 138 1.38 -2.22 -11.79
N LEU A 139 2.53 -1.57 -11.57
CA LEU A 139 3.04 -1.20 -10.27
C LEU A 139 2.64 0.22 -9.92
N TYR A 140 1.89 0.37 -8.84
CA TYR A 140 1.44 1.67 -8.32
C TYR A 140 2.01 1.90 -6.93
N LYS A 141 2.29 3.15 -6.64
CA LYS A 141 2.77 3.61 -5.33
C LYS A 141 1.69 4.44 -4.66
N GLN A 142 1.53 4.26 -3.36
CA GLN A 142 0.73 5.15 -2.54
C GLN A 142 1.29 6.58 -2.61
N ASN A 143 0.44 7.53 -2.99
CA ASN A 143 0.80 8.94 -3.20
C ASN A 143 0.17 9.90 -2.20
N SER A 144 -0.54 9.40 -1.21
CA SER A 144 -1.13 10.19 -0.12
C SER A 144 -1.17 9.42 1.19
N MET A 145 -1.42 10.12 2.29
CA MET A 145 -1.80 9.48 3.54
C MET A 145 -3.16 8.80 3.40
N ILE A 146 -3.35 7.71 4.14
CA ILE A 146 -4.67 7.07 4.26
C ILE A 146 -5.52 7.94 5.17
N ARG A 147 -6.67 8.34 4.66
CA ARG A 147 -7.67 9.08 5.42
C ARG A 147 -8.84 8.18 5.75
N LYS A 148 -9.21 8.15 7.01
CA LYS A 148 -10.51 7.64 7.40
C LYS A 148 -11.56 8.64 6.93
N LEU A 149 -12.64 8.15 6.36
CA LEU A 149 -13.80 8.94 5.98
C LEU A 149 -14.89 8.70 7.03
N ASP A 150 -15.34 9.74 7.70
CA ASP A 150 -16.49 9.62 8.60
C ASP A 150 -17.78 9.48 7.78
N ASN A 151 -17.84 10.15 6.63
CA ASN A 151 -18.88 9.98 5.63
C ASN A 151 -18.32 10.16 4.20
N LEU A 152 -18.83 9.40 3.24
CA LEU A 152 -18.46 9.55 1.83
C LEU A 152 -18.90 10.88 1.21
N ASP A 153 -19.87 11.56 1.82
CA ASP A 153 -20.33 12.87 1.36
C ASP A 153 -19.23 13.95 1.44
N GLU A 154 -18.26 13.78 2.35
CA GLU A 154 -17.08 14.65 2.44
C GLU A 154 -16.26 14.74 1.15
N LEU A 155 -16.33 13.69 0.30
CA LEU A 155 -15.60 13.65 -0.96
C LEU A 155 -16.24 14.50 -2.05
N GLN A 156 -17.55 14.75 -1.96
CA GLN A 156 -18.27 15.60 -2.91
C GLN A 156 -18.11 17.09 -2.56
N GLU A 157 -18.02 17.42 -1.28
CA GLU A 157 -17.89 18.81 -0.82
C GLU A 157 -16.47 19.38 -1.03
N LYS A 158 -15.46 18.54 -0.89
CA LYS A 158 -14.07 18.89 -1.20
C LYS A 158 -13.79 18.51 -2.66
N LYS A 159 -14.04 19.42 -3.61
CA LYS A 159 -13.56 19.29 -4.99
C LYS A 159 -12.06 18.96 -4.96
N LEU A 160 -11.74 17.69 -4.84
CA LEU A 160 -10.39 17.12 -4.86
C LEU A 160 -9.90 17.01 -6.31
#